data_4c34333968c363519b35d508582f3fe7
#
_entry.id   4c34333968c363519b35d508582f3fe7
#
_cell.length_a   1.000
_cell.length_b   1.000
_cell.length_c   1.000
_cell.angle_alpha   90.00
_cell.angle_beta   90.00
_cell.angle_gamma   90.00
#
_symmetry.space_group_name_H-M   'P 1'
#
loop_
_entity.id
_entity.type
_entity.pdbx_description
1 polymer ?
#
loop_
_entity_poly.entity_id
_entity_poly.type
_entity_poly.pdbx_seq_one_letter_code
_entity_poly.pdbx_strand_id
1 'polypeptide(L)'
;EGADKIALGKADFVVTGAIDDIGVESVIGFGNMNATANSEEMYAKGIDARFFSRANDRRRGGFVESQGGGTILLTRGDIALKLGLPVAGVIGFVHSYADGAHTSIPAPGLGALAAGMGGKDSKLVRDLARLGVTPDDIAVVSKHDTSTNANDPNESELHNTLAHAIGRADGNPLFVISQKTLTGHAKGGACIFQVNGLTQLFKSGVIPANAALDCVDPKLMRDDHMVWLREPLKVGSVKAGLATSLGFGHVSGFAAIVNPGAFEAAVANTAGVEALNAWRDRANERLAAGQRRLEEGMMGRAALYEPIDNRRFHEDGRGYNAHEVEKAMLLDPNARLSASGYFEA
;
A
#
# COMPACT_ATOMS: atom_id res chain seq x y z
N GLU A 1 9.08 -2.42 8.92
CA GLU A 1 10.29 -3.27 9.11
C GLU A 1 11.16 -3.34 7.85
N GLY A 2 10.62 -3.67 6.66
CA GLY A 2 11.42 -3.80 5.43
C GLY A 2 12.22 -2.54 5.10
N ALA A 3 11.58 -1.38 5.15
CA ALA A 3 12.24 -0.09 4.94
C ALA A 3 13.30 0.21 6.01
N ASP A 4 13.05 -0.19 7.27
CA ASP A 4 14.02 0.01 8.36
C ASP A 4 15.27 -0.85 8.15
N LYS A 5 15.13 -2.09 7.66
CA LYS A 5 16.27 -2.95 7.34
C LYS A 5 17.16 -2.33 6.27
N ILE A 6 16.56 -1.73 5.24
CA ILE A 6 17.28 -1.02 4.18
C ILE A 6 17.93 0.25 4.73
N ALA A 7 17.19 1.07 5.47
CA ALA A 7 17.69 2.32 6.03
C ALA A 7 18.85 2.12 7.03
N LEU A 8 18.84 0.99 7.75
CA LEU A 8 19.90 0.59 8.68
C LEU A 8 21.09 -0.15 8.00
N GLY A 9 21.07 -0.29 6.68
CA GLY A 9 22.10 -1.00 5.94
C GLY A 9 22.16 -2.52 6.21
N LYS A 10 21.07 -3.09 6.74
CA LYS A 10 21.01 -4.53 7.06
C LYS A 10 20.63 -5.37 5.84
N ALA A 11 20.05 -4.76 4.83
CA ALA A 11 19.69 -5.42 3.56
C ALA A 11 19.68 -4.39 2.44
N ASP A 12 20.06 -4.81 1.24
CA ASP A 12 19.96 -4.04 0.02
C ASP A 12 18.62 -4.26 -0.69
N PHE A 13 18.07 -5.47 -0.54
CA PHE A 13 16.77 -5.88 -1.03
C PHE A 13 15.95 -6.50 0.10
N VAL A 14 14.68 -6.17 0.15
CA VAL A 14 13.73 -6.81 1.07
C VAL A 14 12.45 -7.14 0.31
N VAL A 15 12.11 -8.41 0.25
CA VAL A 15 10.76 -8.83 -0.12
C VAL A 15 9.91 -8.74 1.14
N THR A 16 8.92 -7.86 1.12
CA THR A 16 7.99 -7.65 2.23
C THR A 16 6.55 -7.77 1.74
N GLY A 17 5.67 -8.10 2.63
CA GLY A 17 4.26 -8.23 2.31
C GLY A 17 3.51 -8.94 3.41
N ALA A 18 2.27 -9.28 3.13
CA ALA A 18 1.44 -10.06 4.01
C ALA A 18 0.41 -10.83 3.18
N ILE A 19 0.04 -11.98 3.67
CA ILE A 19 -1.02 -12.84 3.14
C ILE A 19 -1.88 -13.26 4.32
N ASP A 20 -3.17 -13.29 4.11
CA ASP A 20 -4.10 -13.85 5.06
C ASP A 20 -5.02 -14.85 4.38
N ASP A 21 -5.28 -15.96 5.05
CA ASP A 21 -6.19 -17.00 4.65
C ASP A 21 -7.35 -17.07 5.66
N ILE A 22 -8.57 -17.14 5.16
CA ILE A 22 -9.76 -17.09 6.02
C ILE A 22 -10.09 -18.48 6.55
N GLY A 23 -9.89 -18.67 7.86
CA GLY A 23 -10.42 -19.83 8.57
C GLY A 23 -11.88 -19.63 8.99
N VAL A 24 -12.61 -20.74 9.14
CA VAL A 24 -13.99 -20.74 9.62
C VAL A 24 -14.11 -20.08 11.00
N GLU A 25 -13.12 -20.29 11.85
CA GLU A 25 -13.03 -19.70 13.20
C GLU A 25 -12.98 -18.16 13.14
N SER A 26 -12.28 -17.61 12.16
CA SER A 26 -12.20 -16.16 11.93
C SER A 26 -13.57 -15.61 11.56
N VAL A 27 -14.26 -16.25 10.62
CA VAL A 27 -15.61 -15.83 10.18
C VAL A 27 -16.60 -15.89 11.34
N ILE A 28 -16.62 -16.98 12.11
CA ILE A 28 -17.48 -17.13 13.28
C ILE A 28 -17.13 -16.11 14.38
N GLY A 29 -15.84 -15.94 14.66
CA GLY A 29 -15.36 -15.03 15.70
C GLY A 29 -15.77 -13.57 15.42
N PHE A 30 -15.52 -13.09 14.20
CA PHE A 30 -15.90 -11.72 13.83
C PHE A 30 -17.43 -11.55 13.66
N GLY A 31 -18.13 -12.61 13.22
CA GLY A 31 -19.59 -12.64 13.21
C GLY A 31 -20.18 -12.46 14.61
N ASN A 32 -19.68 -13.20 15.58
CA ASN A 32 -20.11 -13.11 17.00
C ASN A 32 -19.79 -11.75 17.64
N MET A 33 -18.78 -11.04 17.12
CA MET A 33 -18.45 -9.67 17.52
C MET A 33 -19.30 -8.61 16.83
N ASN A 34 -20.23 -8.98 15.96
CA ASN A 34 -20.98 -8.08 15.08
C ASN A 34 -20.06 -7.14 14.25
N ALA A 35 -18.89 -7.61 13.88
CA ALA A 35 -17.92 -6.85 13.12
C ALA A 35 -18.10 -7.03 11.61
N THR A 36 -18.69 -8.16 11.18
CA THR A 36 -18.98 -8.46 9.78
C THR A 36 -20.39 -8.00 9.38
N ALA A 37 -20.58 -7.74 8.09
CA ALA A 37 -21.88 -7.37 7.56
C ALA A 37 -22.87 -8.54 7.70
N ASN A 38 -23.99 -8.30 8.38
CA ASN A 38 -25.07 -9.27 8.50
C ASN A 38 -25.93 -9.23 7.23
N SER A 39 -26.08 -10.37 6.57
CA SER A 39 -26.77 -10.45 5.28
C SER A 39 -28.27 -10.06 5.38
N GLU A 40 -28.96 -10.49 6.44
CA GLU A 40 -30.38 -10.19 6.62
C GLU A 40 -30.59 -8.68 6.84
N GLU A 41 -29.77 -8.06 7.67
CA GLU A 41 -29.81 -6.61 7.90
C GLU A 41 -29.49 -5.83 6.63
N MET A 42 -28.51 -6.26 5.85
CA MET A 42 -28.12 -5.57 4.62
C MET A 42 -29.21 -5.70 3.55
N TYR A 43 -29.83 -6.86 3.39
CA TYR A 43 -30.98 -7.02 2.52
C TYR A 43 -32.18 -6.20 2.99
N ALA A 44 -32.45 -6.13 4.29
CA ALA A 44 -33.50 -5.28 4.83
C ALA A 44 -33.29 -3.78 4.56
N LYS A 45 -32.01 -3.35 4.42
CA LYS A 45 -31.65 -2.00 3.96
C LYS A 45 -31.73 -1.82 2.43
N GLY A 46 -32.15 -2.85 1.69
CA GLY A 46 -32.24 -2.82 0.22
C GLY A 46 -30.87 -2.85 -0.48
N ILE A 47 -29.84 -3.43 0.14
CA ILE A 47 -28.49 -3.49 -0.39
C ILE A 47 -28.23 -4.86 -1.02
N ASP A 48 -27.79 -4.87 -2.27
CA ASP A 48 -27.36 -6.08 -2.98
C ASP A 48 -26.05 -6.61 -2.35
N ALA A 49 -25.88 -7.93 -2.27
CA ALA A 49 -24.72 -8.59 -1.66
C ALA A 49 -23.36 -8.10 -2.22
N ARG A 50 -23.33 -7.75 -3.50
CA ARG A 50 -22.13 -7.19 -4.17
C ARG A 50 -21.63 -5.89 -3.55
N PHE A 51 -22.48 -5.20 -2.77
CA PHE A 51 -22.20 -3.90 -2.18
C PHE A 51 -22.24 -3.91 -0.65
N PHE A 52 -22.11 -5.07 -0.02
CA PHE A 52 -22.08 -5.18 1.45
C PHE A 52 -20.84 -4.52 2.05
N SER A 53 -19.67 -4.63 1.39
CA SER A 53 -18.48 -3.87 1.77
C SER A 53 -18.63 -2.44 1.28
N ARG A 54 -19.01 -1.52 2.19
CA ARG A 54 -19.40 -0.15 1.86
C ARG A 54 -18.90 0.88 2.87
N ALA A 55 -17.59 0.95 3.04
CA ALA A 55 -16.98 1.90 3.94
C ALA A 55 -17.47 3.33 3.67
N ASN A 56 -17.58 4.10 4.74
CA ASN A 56 -18.04 5.49 4.76
C ASN A 56 -19.51 5.71 4.36
N ASP A 57 -20.23 4.71 3.85
CA ASP A 57 -21.66 4.84 3.56
C ASP A 57 -22.47 4.80 4.86
N ARG A 58 -23.54 5.63 4.93
CA ARG A 58 -24.43 5.69 6.11
C ARG A 58 -25.15 4.38 6.42
N ARG A 59 -25.28 3.46 5.43
CA ARG A 59 -25.94 2.16 5.57
C ARG A 59 -24.97 1.01 5.80
N ARG A 60 -23.68 1.31 6.04
CA ARG A 60 -22.70 0.26 6.32
C ARG A 60 -23.10 -0.60 7.51
N GLY A 61 -22.70 -1.84 7.53
CA GLY A 61 -23.10 -2.81 8.54
C GLY A 61 -22.00 -3.73 9.03
N GLY A 62 -20.75 -3.45 8.69
CA GLY A 62 -19.61 -4.29 9.00
C GLY A 62 -18.79 -4.60 7.76
N PHE A 63 -17.66 -5.28 7.94
CA PHE A 63 -16.83 -5.66 6.80
C PHE A 63 -17.28 -6.98 6.17
N VAL A 64 -16.85 -7.20 4.94
CA VAL A 64 -16.94 -8.49 4.26
C VAL A 64 -15.56 -9.15 4.34
N GLU A 65 -15.53 -10.37 4.84
CA GLU A 65 -14.31 -11.18 4.89
C GLU A 65 -13.77 -11.43 3.49
N SER A 66 -12.47 -11.36 3.35
CA SER A 66 -11.77 -11.81 2.15
C SER A 66 -10.41 -12.39 2.50
N GLN A 67 -9.88 -13.19 1.63
CA GLN A 67 -8.53 -13.72 1.74
C GLN A 67 -7.66 -13.16 0.62
N GLY A 68 -6.36 -13.16 0.85
CA GLY A 68 -5.38 -12.72 -0.12
C GLY A 68 -4.29 -11.85 0.47
N GLY A 69 -3.50 -11.31 -0.39
CA GLY A 69 -2.35 -10.48 -0.02
C GLY A 69 -1.41 -10.31 -1.18
N GLY A 70 -0.14 -10.06 -0.89
CA GLY A 70 0.88 -9.91 -1.89
C GLY A 70 2.23 -9.55 -1.30
N THR A 71 3.18 -9.35 -2.18
CA THR A 71 4.54 -8.98 -1.84
C THR A 71 4.98 -7.72 -2.56
N ILE A 72 5.89 -6.98 -1.96
CA ILE A 72 6.53 -5.80 -2.50
C ILE A 72 8.03 -6.00 -2.41
N LEU A 73 8.75 -5.74 -3.48
CA LEU A 73 10.20 -5.65 -3.44
C LEU A 73 10.61 -4.22 -3.08
N LEU A 74 11.38 -4.10 -2.02
CA LEU A 74 11.98 -2.84 -1.60
C LEU A 74 13.48 -2.86 -1.85
N THR A 75 14.04 -1.74 -2.31
CA THR A 75 15.48 -1.56 -2.47
C THR A 75 15.84 -0.08 -2.35
N ARG A 76 17.15 0.21 -2.20
CA ARG A 76 17.66 1.58 -2.28
C ARG A 76 17.56 2.13 -3.70
N GLY A 77 17.42 3.46 -3.81
CA GLY A 77 17.33 4.14 -5.09
C GLY A 77 18.57 3.98 -5.98
N ASP A 78 19.78 3.97 -5.37
CA ASP A 78 21.03 3.77 -6.11
C ASP A 78 21.13 2.38 -6.75
N ILE A 79 20.59 1.35 -6.06
CA ILE A 79 20.51 -0.01 -6.60
C ILE A 79 19.46 -0.09 -7.71
N ALA A 80 18.29 0.52 -7.51
CA ALA A 80 17.26 0.59 -8.54
C ALA A 80 17.80 1.27 -9.82
N LEU A 81 18.56 2.36 -9.66
CA LEU A 81 19.24 3.04 -10.77
C LEU A 81 20.25 2.12 -11.46
N LYS A 82 21.17 1.52 -10.68
CA LYS A 82 22.25 0.67 -11.19
C LYS A 82 21.72 -0.53 -11.96
N LEU A 83 20.69 -1.18 -11.44
CA LEU A 83 20.12 -2.39 -12.03
C LEU A 83 19.01 -2.13 -13.05
N GLY A 84 18.59 -0.86 -13.25
CA GLY A 84 17.48 -0.54 -14.16
C GLY A 84 16.15 -1.12 -13.67
N LEU A 85 15.90 -1.15 -12.35
CA LEU A 85 14.66 -1.69 -11.82
C LEU A 85 13.51 -0.69 -12.00
N PRO A 86 12.33 -1.14 -12.44
CA PRO A 86 11.15 -0.30 -12.46
C PRO A 86 10.77 0.16 -11.05
N VAL A 87 10.46 1.44 -10.89
CA VAL A 87 10.04 2.03 -9.62
C VAL A 87 8.56 2.35 -9.71
N ALA A 88 7.74 1.69 -8.88
CA ALA A 88 6.29 1.92 -8.83
C ALA A 88 5.91 3.02 -7.83
N GLY A 89 6.79 3.33 -6.89
CA GLY A 89 6.61 4.38 -5.88
C GLY A 89 7.84 4.49 -4.99
N VAL A 90 7.93 5.57 -4.24
CA VAL A 90 8.99 5.82 -3.26
C VAL A 90 8.36 5.83 -1.87
N ILE A 91 8.94 5.09 -0.92
CA ILE A 91 8.52 5.17 0.48
C ILE A 91 9.02 6.50 1.04
N GLY A 92 8.09 7.45 1.19
CA GLY A 92 8.39 8.75 1.78
C GLY A 92 8.41 8.71 3.31
N PHE A 93 7.55 7.90 3.89
CA PHE A 93 7.47 7.69 5.33
C PHE A 93 6.80 6.34 5.62
N VAL A 94 7.27 5.61 6.61
CA VAL A 94 6.60 4.43 7.12
C VAL A 94 6.93 4.22 8.60
N HIS A 95 5.90 3.95 9.40
CA HIS A 95 6.08 3.68 10.82
C HIS A 95 4.94 2.84 11.39
N SER A 96 5.22 2.13 12.48
CA SER A 96 4.22 1.44 13.28
C SER A 96 4.02 2.19 14.60
N TYR A 97 2.77 2.24 15.05
CA TYR A 97 2.37 2.95 16.26
C TYR A 97 1.50 2.04 17.13
N ALA A 98 1.46 2.34 18.42
CA ALA A 98 0.54 1.72 19.37
C ALA A 98 -0.33 2.81 20.04
N ASP A 99 -1.60 2.49 20.27
CA ASP A 99 -2.55 3.46 20.84
C ASP A 99 -2.44 3.60 22.37
N GLY A 100 -1.72 2.68 23.03
CA GLY A 100 -1.56 2.70 24.49
C GLY A 100 -2.81 2.34 25.30
N ALA A 101 -3.85 1.81 24.65
CA ALA A 101 -5.08 1.40 25.30
C ALA A 101 -5.04 -0.07 25.76
N HIS A 102 -5.88 -0.41 26.76
CA HIS A 102 -5.86 -1.70 27.42
C HIS A 102 -6.81 -2.75 26.84
N THR A 103 -7.66 -2.40 25.90
CA THR A 103 -8.66 -3.30 25.34
C THR A 103 -8.27 -3.75 23.94
N SER A 104 -8.63 -4.99 23.57
CA SER A 104 -8.40 -5.54 22.25
C SER A 104 -9.44 -5.14 21.19
N ILE A 105 -10.40 -4.32 21.54
CA ILE A 105 -11.45 -3.80 20.66
C ILE A 105 -10.83 -2.78 19.68
N PRO A 106 -11.46 -2.53 18.51
CA PRO A 106 -10.80 -1.82 17.41
C PRO A 106 -10.02 -0.61 17.87
N ALA A 107 -8.76 -0.57 17.49
CA ALA A 107 -7.89 0.54 17.80
C ALA A 107 -8.49 1.84 17.26
N PRO A 108 -8.63 2.90 18.05
CA PRO A 108 -9.05 4.21 17.55
C PRO A 108 -8.05 4.83 16.59
N GLY A 109 -6.84 4.25 16.47
CA GLY A 109 -5.78 4.77 15.62
C GLY A 109 -5.07 6.00 16.19
N LEU A 110 -5.28 6.33 17.44
CA LEU A 110 -4.70 7.52 18.10
C LEU A 110 -3.17 7.51 18.07
N GLY A 111 -2.55 6.32 18.17
CA GLY A 111 -1.11 6.18 18.05
C GLY A 111 -0.57 6.70 16.72
N ALA A 112 -1.31 6.53 15.64
CA ALA A 112 -0.92 7.01 14.32
C ALA A 112 -0.88 8.54 14.21
N LEU A 113 -1.55 9.28 15.08
CA LEU A 113 -1.43 10.74 15.18
C LEU A 113 0.00 11.18 15.51
N ALA A 114 0.79 10.31 16.15
CA ALA A 114 2.19 10.58 16.42
C ALA A 114 3.03 10.81 15.13
N ALA A 115 2.55 10.39 13.96
CA ALA A 115 3.16 10.76 12.68
C ALA A 115 3.22 12.28 12.48
N GLY A 116 2.21 13.01 12.96
CA GLY A 116 2.13 14.46 12.93
C GLY A 116 2.70 15.17 14.17
N MET A 117 3.29 14.44 15.11
CA MET A 117 3.86 15.06 16.31
C MET A 117 4.98 16.03 15.94
N GLY A 118 4.89 17.26 16.44
CA GLY A 118 5.75 18.37 16.02
C GLY A 118 5.14 19.23 14.91
N GLY A 119 3.93 18.88 14.43
CA GLY A 119 3.20 19.68 13.45
C GLY A 119 3.94 19.79 12.11
N LYS A 120 4.18 21.01 11.65
CA LYS A 120 4.94 21.30 10.41
C LYS A 120 6.39 20.82 10.46
N ASP A 121 6.93 20.59 11.65
CA ASP A 121 8.28 20.06 11.89
C ASP A 121 8.26 18.57 12.25
N SER A 122 7.13 17.89 12.04
CA SER A 122 7.02 16.45 12.29
C SER A 122 7.98 15.64 11.40
N LYS A 123 8.31 14.42 11.85
CA LYS A 123 9.15 13.52 11.04
C LYS A 123 8.50 13.23 9.69
N LEU A 124 7.18 13.06 9.64
CA LEU A 124 6.42 12.87 8.39
C LEU A 124 6.67 14.01 7.42
N VAL A 125 6.50 15.26 7.85
CA VAL A 125 6.70 16.44 6.98
C VAL A 125 8.15 16.57 6.54
N ARG A 126 9.11 16.40 7.45
CA ARG A 126 10.54 16.47 7.09
C ARG A 126 10.98 15.40 6.11
N ASP A 127 10.50 14.18 6.27
CA ASP A 127 10.86 13.08 5.36
C ASP A 127 10.25 13.29 3.97
N LEU A 128 9.01 13.74 3.89
CA LEU A 128 8.36 14.08 2.63
C LEU A 128 9.02 15.27 1.94
N ALA A 129 9.43 16.30 2.70
CA ALA A 129 10.11 17.47 2.16
C ALA A 129 11.43 17.13 1.45
N ARG A 130 12.15 16.09 1.91
CA ARG A 130 13.37 15.58 1.23
C ARG A 130 13.09 15.03 -0.17
N LEU A 131 11.84 14.66 -0.44
CA LEU A 131 11.34 14.18 -1.73
C LEU A 131 10.59 15.26 -2.53
N GLY A 132 10.65 16.51 -2.08
CA GLY A 132 9.97 17.63 -2.72
C GLY A 132 8.45 17.60 -2.55
N VAL A 133 7.96 16.95 -1.49
CA VAL A 133 6.53 16.82 -1.19
C VAL A 133 6.18 17.64 0.05
N THR A 134 5.21 18.51 -0.07
CA THR A 134 4.63 19.30 1.02
C THR A 134 3.36 18.62 1.56
N PRO A 135 2.83 19.02 2.73
CA PRO A 135 1.52 18.55 3.19
C PRO A 135 0.39 18.77 2.16
N ASP A 136 0.46 19.82 1.37
CA ASP A 136 -0.54 20.13 0.34
C ASP A 136 -0.46 19.25 -0.90
N ASP A 137 0.66 18.59 -1.12
CA ASP A 137 0.86 17.65 -2.21
C ASP A 137 0.32 16.23 -1.91
N ILE A 138 -0.08 15.97 -0.67
CA ILE A 138 -0.71 14.70 -0.28
C ILE A 138 -2.16 14.72 -0.75
N ALA A 139 -2.43 14.18 -1.93
CA ALA A 139 -3.76 14.30 -2.54
C ALA A 139 -4.76 13.26 -2.03
N VAL A 140 -4.29 12.08 -1.60
CA VAL A 140 -5.16 10.95 -1.27
C VAL A 140 -4.78 10.28 0.04
N VAL A 141 -5.78 9.67 0.68
CA VAL A 141 -5.60 8.73 1.77
C VAL A 141 -6.34 7.44 1.47
N SER A 142 -5.61 6.33 1.42
CA SER A 142 -6.18 4.99 1.43
C SER A 142 -6.35 4.57 2.89
N LYS A 143 -7.57 4.73 3.37
CA LYS A 143 -7.93 4.45 4.77
C LYS A 143 -8.01 2.94 5.02
N HIS A 144 -7.88 2.56 6.28
CA HIS A 144 -8.18 1.20 6.71
C HIS A 144 -9.63 0.80 6.41
N ASP A 145 -10.58 1.68 6.64
CA ASP A 145 -11.96 1.64 6.18
C ASP A 145 -12.61 0.24 6.18
N THR A 146 -13.00 -0.23 7.35
CA THR A 146 -13.57 -1.57 7.52
C THR A 146 -15.07 -1.67 7.27
N SER A 147 -15.74 -0.61 6.87
CA SER A 147 -17.21 -0.55 6.78
C SER A 147 -17.92 -0.73 8.12
N THR A 148 -17.22 -0.53 9.23
CA THR A 148 -17.81 -0.64 10.56
C THR A 148 -18.20 0.73 11.13
N ASN A 149 -19.19 0.73 12.02
CA ASN A 149 -19.60 1.95 12.72
C ASN A 149 -18.57 2.41 13.76
N ALA A 150 -17.66 1.53 14.17
CA ALA A 150 -16.61 1.83 15.12
C ALA A 150 -15.37 2.43 14.46
N ASN A 151 -14.87 1.85 13.37
CA ASN A 151 -13.60 2.25 12.76
C ASN A 151 -13.71 3.51 11.91
N ASP A 152 -14.70 3.57 11.01
CA ASP A 152 -14.74 4.61 9.98
C ASP A 152 -14.79 6.05 10.57
N PRO A 153 -15.54 6.33 11.66
CA PRO A 153 -15.50 7.64 12.32
C PRO A 153 -14.13 7.95 12.95
N ASN A 154 -13.55 7.00 13.67
CA ASN A 154 -12.27 7.19 14.34
C ASN A 154 -11.15 7.49 13.33
N GLU A 155 -11.15 6.77 12.23
CA GLU A 155 -10.14 6.96 11.22
C GLU A 155 -10.33 8.26 10.42
N SER A 156 -11.58 8.68 10.22
CA SER A 156 -11.86 9.99 9.62
C SER A 156 -11.36 11.12 10.52
N GLU A 157 -11.60 11.05 11.81
CA GLU A 157 -11.09 11.99 12.81
C GLU A 157 -9.56 12.03 12.84
N LEU A 158 -8.91 10.83 12.78
CA LEU A 158 -7.45 10.73 12.73
C LEU A 158 -6.88 11.51 11.55
N HIS A 159 -7.37 11.27 10.35
CA HIS A 159 -6.81 11.89 9.16
C HIS A 159 -7.09 13.38 9.09
N ASN A 160 -8.22 13.80 9.59
CA ASN A 160 -8.54 15.20 9.70
C ASN A 160 -7.62 15.93 10.68
N THR A 161 -7.53 15.43 11.91
CA THR A 161 -6.63 15.97 12.93
C THR A 161 -5.18 16.01 12.43
N LEU A 162 -4.74 14.96 11.71
CA LEU A 162 -3.41 14.92 11.12
C LEU A 162 -3.23 16.02 10.06
N ALA A 163 -4.20 16.20 9.16
CA ALA A 163 -4.13 17.21 8.11
C ALA A 163 -3.93 18.63 8.69
N HIS A 164 -4.69 18.96 9.70
CA HIS A 164 -4.52 20.24 10.41
C HIS A 164 -3.16 20.33 11.12
N ALA A 165 -2.76 19.27 11.84
CA ALA A 165 -1.51 19.26 12.60
C ALA A 165 -0.28 19.49 11.70
N ILE A 166 -0.22 18.85 10.54
CA ILE A 166 0.91 19.01 9.62
C ILE A 166 0.86 20.29 8.80
N GLY A 167 -0.18 21.09 8.96
CA GLY A 167 -0.33 22.42 8.35
C GLY A 167 -0.75 22.38 6.89
N ARG A 168 -1.64 21.42 6.54
CA ARG A 168 -2.31 21.43 5.25
C ARG A 168 -3.17 22.68 5.12
N ALA A 169 -3.17 23.30 3.94
CA ALA A 169 -3.94 24.51 3.69
C ALA A 169 -5.44 24.24 3.76
N ASP A 170 -6.19 25.14 4.38
CA ASP A 170 -7.64 25.05 4.50
C ASP A 170 -8.30 24.92 3.12
N GLY A 171 -9.29 24.03 3.01
CA GLY A 171 -10.01 23.78 1.77
C GLY A 171 -9.23 22.98 0.71
N ASN A 172 -7.98 22.58 0.96
CA ASN A 172 -7.26 21.69 0.07
C ASN A 172 -7.78 20.27 0.23
N PRO A 173 -8.35 19.62 -0.82
CA PRO A 173 -9.01 18.33 -0.66
C PRO A 173 -8.04 17.19 -0.38
N LEU A 174 -8.43 16.30 0.53
CA LEU A 174 -7.81 15.00 0.79
C LEU A 174 -8.81 13.92 0.37
N PHE A 175 -8.58 13.32 -0.81
CA PHE A 175 -9.49 12.33 -1.35
C PHE A 175 -9.37 10.99 -0.64
N VAL A 176 -10.49 10.46 -0.17
CA VAL A 176 -10.55 9.17 0.53
C VAL A 176 -10.71 8.04 -0.45
N ILE A 177 -9.86 7.04 -0.34
CA ILE A 177 -9.94 5.77 -1.06
C ILE A 177 -10.22 4.66 -0.06
N SER A 178 -11.28 3.91 -0.28
CA SER A 178 -11.69 2.77 0.54
C SER A 178 -11.44 1.48 -0.22
N GLN A 179 -10.20 1.00 -0.19
CA GLN A 179 -9.79 -0.19 -0.95
C GLN A 179 -10.63 -1.43 -0.63
N LYS A 180 -11.03 -1.59 0.64
CA LYS A 180 -11.82 -2.75 1.09
C LYS A 180 -13.24 -2.80 0.54
N THR A 181 -13.77 -1.71 -0.03
CA THR A 181 -15.06 -1.76 -0.74
C THR A 181 -14.98 -2.62 -2.01
N LEU A 182 -13.78 -2.79 -2.57
CA LEU A 182 -13.53 -3.65 -3.73
C LEU A 182 -13.02 -5.03 -3.33
N THR A 183 -12.08 -5.09 -2.38
CA THR A 183 -11.33 -6.31 -2.08
C THR A 183 -11.90 -7.11 -0.91
N GLY A 184 -12.82 -6.54 -0.13
CA GLY A 184 -13.14 -7.06 1.19
C GLY A 184 -11.98 -6.83 2.17
N HIS A 185 -12.08 -7.38 3.37
CA HIS A 185 -11.08 -7.24 4.42
C HIS A 185 -10.21 -8.49 4.55
N ALA A 186 -9.08 -8.49 3.87
CA ALA A 186 -8.08 -9.56 3.91
C ALA A 186 -7.14 -9.42 5.11
N LYS A 187 -7.63 -8.98 6.26
CA LYS A 187 -6.90 -8.87 7.53
C LYS A 187 -5.46 -8.35 7.36
N GLY A 188 -4.46 -9.19 7.67
CA GLY A 188 -3.06 -8.85 7.52
C GLY A 188 -2.65 -8.51 6.09
N GLY A 189 -3.27 -9.11 5.08
CA GLY A 189 -3.03 -8.85 3.66
C GLY A 189 -3.62 -7.53 3.14
N ALA A 190 -4.55 -6.92 3.85
CA ALA A 190 -5.32 -5.78 3.34
C ALA A 190 -4.47 -4.55 2.97
N CYS A 191 -3.38 -4.27 3.71
CA CYS A 191 -2.53 -3.12 3.45
C CYS A 191 -1.80 -3.22 2.10
N ILE A 192 -1.50 -4.42 1.62
CA ILE A 192 -0.85 -4.63 0.31
C ILE A 192 -1.78 -4.15 -0.82
N PHE A 193 -3.07 -4.39 -0.71
CA PHE A 193 -4.04 -3.87 -1.67
C PHE A 193 -4.09 -2.33 -1.66
N GLN A 194 -3.96 -1.70 -0.49
CA GLN A 194 -3.89 -0.23 -0.40
C GLN A 194 -2.65 0.31 -1.11
N VAL A 195 -1.48 -0.28 -0.87
CA VAL A 195 -0.23 0.12 -1.54
C VAL A 195 -0.34 -0.09 -3.04
N ASN A 196 -0.88 -1.24 -3.49
CA ASN A 196 -1.12 -1.48 -4.91
C ASN A 196 -2.07 -0.44 -5.52
N GLY A 197 -3.16 -0.12 -4.83
CA GLY A 197 -4.09 0.94 -5.25
C GLY A 197 -3.41 2.29 -5.45
N LEU A 198 -2.54 2.70 -4.53
CA LEU A 198 -1.76 3.94 -4.66
C LEU A 198 -0.80 3.89 -5.86
N THR A 199 -0.11 2.77 -6.09
CA THR A 199 0.79 2.66 -7.25
C THR A 199 0.04 2.70 -8.58
N GLN A 200 -1.15 2.09 -8.66
CA GLN A 200 -2.01 2.18 -9.84
C GLN A 200 -2.54 3.61 -10.07
N LEU A 201 -2.87 4.32 -8.99
CA LEU A 201 -3.27 5.72 -9.05
C LEU A 201 -2.14 6.60 -9.59
N PHE A 202 -0.91 6.43 -9.12
CA PHE A 202 0.24 7.16 -9.65
C PHE A 202 0.46 6.91 -11.15
N LYS A 203 0.25 5.67 -11.59
CA LYS A 203 0.40 5.28 -12.99
C LYS A 203 -0.71 5.85 -13.88
N SER A 204 -1.95 5.83 -13.42
CA SER A 204 -3.13 6.22 -14.21
C SER A 204 -3.45 7.71 -14.16
N GLY A 205 -3.08 8.41 -13.08
CA GLY A 205 -3.53 9.76 -12.78
C GLY A 205 -5.04 9.85 -12.50
N VAL A 206 -5.65 8.73 -12.07
CA VAL A 206 -7.08 8.66 -11.77
C VAL A 206 -7.26 8.29 -10.30
N ILE A 207 -7.96 9.12 -9.55
CA ILE A 207 -8.42 8.81 -8.20
C ILE A 207 -9.71 8.00 -8.34
N PRO A 208 -9.76 6.74 -7.84
CA PRO A 208 -10.93 5.90 -8.01
C PRO A 208 -12.12 6.38 -7.18
N ALA A 209 -13.31 6.03 -7.61
CA ALA A 209 -14.50 6.16 -6.79
C ALA A 209 -14.51 5.12 -5.65
N ASN A 210 -15.29 5.41 -4.61
CA ASN A 210 -15.62 4.42 -3.58
C ASN A 210 -16.80 3.57 -4.09
N ALA A 211 -16.52 2.35 -4.51
CA ALA A 211 -17.38 1.54 -5.36
C ALA A 211 -18.82 1.28 -4.82
N ALA A 212 -19.00 1.26 -3.49
CA ALA A 212 -20.29 0.99 -2.86
C ALA A 212 -20.86 2.21 -2.09
N LEU A 213 -20.34 3.40 -2.36
CA LEU A 213 -20.73 4.62 -1.66
C LEU A 213 -21.93 5.29 -2.35
N ASP A 214 -23.10 5.18 -1.74
CA ASP A 214 -24.29 5.91 -2.18
C ASP A 214 -24.41 7.26 -1.48
N CYS A 215 -24.21 7.26 -0.16
CA CYS A 215 -24.36 8.45 0.66
C CYS A 215 -23.37 8.40 1.83
N VAL A 216 -22.46 9.36 1.89
CA VAL A 216 -21.53 9.50 3.01
C VAL A 216 -22.28 9.64 4.33
N ASP A 217 -21.82 8.93 5.36
CA ASP A 217 -22.39 9.09 6.70
C ASP A 217 -22.10 10.52 7.20
N PRO A 218 -23.13 11.30 7.55
CA PRO A 218 -22.94 12.67 8.04
C PRO A 218 -22.00 12.78 9.26
N LYS A 219 -21.85 11.70 10.04
CA LYS A 219 -20.92 11.66 11.18
C LYS A 219 -19.45 11.75 10.75
N LEU A 220 -19.14 11.45 9.49
CA LEU A 220 -17.79 11.50 8.92
C LEU A 220 -17.49 12.86 8.29
N MET A 221 -18.52 13.65 8.00
CA MET A 221 -18.43 14.94 7.28
C MET A 221 -18.17 16.09 8.25
N ARG A 222 -17.19 15.95 9.16
CA ARG A 222 -16.91 16.97 10.19
C ARG A 222 -15.92 18.03 9.75
N ASP A 223 -15.35 17.89 8.54
CA ASP A 223 -14.13 18.57 8.19
C ASP A 223 -14.05 19.06 6.75
N ASP A 224 -13.18 20.07 6.57
CA ASP A 224 -13.02 20.83 5.35
C ASP A 224 -12.08 20.13 4.33
N HIS A 225 -11.34 19.10 4.72
CA HIS A 225 -10.35 18.44 3.86
C HIS A 225 -10.87 17.18 3.18
N MET A 226 -11.63 16.34 3.88
CA MET A 226 -11.93 14.99 3.39
C MET A 226 -13.02 14.98 2.33
N VAL A 227 -12.71 14.36 1.19
CA VAL A 227 -13.61 14.24 0.05
C VAL A 227 -13.76 12.77 -0.35
N TRP A 228 -15.00 12.30 -0.43
CA TRP A 228 -15.35 10.95 -0.83
C TRP A 228 -15.94 10.95 -2.25
N LEU A 229 -15.19 10.40 -3.19
CA LEU A 229 -15.63 10.36 -4.59
C LEU A 229 -16.64 9.23 -4.81
N ARG A 230 -17.71 9.54 -5.55
CA ARG A 230 -18.70 8.58 -6.07
C ARG A 230 -18.45 8.23 -7.53
N GLU A 231 -17.70 9.07 -8.23
CA GLU A 231 -17.24 8.86 -9.61
C GLU A 231 -15.72 9.02 -9.66
N PRO A 232 -15.01 8.32 -10.55
CA PRO A 232 -13.57 8.49 -10.70
C PRO A 232 -13.21 9.92 -11.11
N LEU A 233 -12.12 10.44 -10.55
CA LEU A 233 -11.62 11.78 -10.86
C LEU A 233 -10.25 11.68 -11.55
N LYS A 234 -10.16 12.17 -12.78
CA LYS A 234 -8.89 12.29 -13.50
C LYS A 234 -8.19 13.58 -13.08
N VAL A 235 -7.03 13.44 -12.46
CA VAL A 235 -6.22 14.58 -11.95
C VAL A 235 -4.87 14.73 -12.66
N GLY A 236 -4.55 13.82 -13.58
CA GLY A 236 -3.30 13.82 -14.34
C GLY A 236 -2.11 13.29 -13.53
N SER A 237 -1.78 13.90 -12.40
CA SER A 237 -0.67 13.46 -11.54
C SER A 237 -1.01 13.66 -10.07
N VAL A 238 -0.62 12.70 -9.26
CA VAL A 238 -0.68 12.75 -7.79
C VAL A 238 0.73 12.57 -7.26
N LYS A 239 1.21 13.49 -6.42
CA LYS A 239 2.57 13.44 -5.88
C LYS A 239 2.71 12.44 -4.74
N ALA A 240 1.74 12.39 -3.83
CA ALA A 240 1.81 11.49 -2.67
C ALA A 240 0.43 11.03 -2.22
N GLY A 241 0.39 9.87 -1.60
CA GLY A 241 -0.77 9.31 -0.93
C GLY A 241 -0.40 8.65 0.39
N LEU A 242 -1.34 8.69 1.34
CA LEU A 242 -1.21 8.02 2.64
C LEU A 242 -1.90 6.65 2.60
N ALA A 243 -1.41 5.73 3.40
CA ALA A 243 -2.09 4.48 3.72
C ALA A 243 -2.06 4.25 5.23
N THR A 244 -3.19 3.88 5.80
CA THR A 244 -3.31 3.49 7.19
C THR A 244 -3.82 2.06 7.32
N SER A 245 -3.32 1.37 8.33
CA SER A 245 -3.79 0.04 8.71
C SER A 245 -3.92 0.00 10.22
N LEU A 246 -5.14 -0.26 10.70
CA LEU A 246 -5.48 -0.28 12.12
C LEU A 246 -5.81 -1.73 12.50
N GLY A 247 -5.09 -2.28 13.45
CA GLY A 247 -5.25 -3.68 13.88
C GLY A 247 -5.82 -3.81 15.27
N PHE A 248 -6.46 -4.95 15.53
CA PHE A 248 -6.75 -5.38 16.89
C PHE A 248 -5.45 -5.46 17.70
N GLY A 249 -5.51 -5.20 19.00
CA GLY A 249 -4.33 -5.08 19.86
C GLY A 249 -3.68 -3.71 19.81
N HIS A 250 -4.36 -2.72 19.25
CA HIS A 250 -3.96 -1.30 19.25
C HIS A 250 -2.63 -1.03 18.54
N VAL A 251 -2.35 -1.75 17.46
CA VAL A 251 -1.19 -1.52 16.60
C VAL A 251 -1.67 -0.93 15.28
N SER A 252 -1.06 0.17 14.89
CA SER A 252 -1.36 0.87 13.64
C SER A 252 -0.13 0.89 12.74
N GLY A 253 -0.32 0.69 11.45
CA GLY A 253 0.65 0.99 10.40
C GLY A 253 0.29 2.29 9.70
N PHE A 254 1.27 3.14 9.47
CA PHE A 254 1.11 4.39 8.73
C PHE A 254 2.22 4.50 7.69
N ALA A 255 1.83 4.76 6.44
CA ALA A 255 2.78 4.94 5.34
C ALA A 255 2.40 6.15 4.48
N ALA A 256 3.41 6.87 3.99
CA ALA A 256 3.27 7.82 2.91
C ALA A 256 4.07 7.31 1.71
N ILE A 257 3.40 7.08 0.60
CA ILE A 257 4.00 6.64 -0.65
C ILE A 257 4.02 7.83 -1.60
N VAL A 258 5.17 8.06 -2.22
CA VAL A 258 5.41 9.17 -3.14
C VAL A 258 5.49 8.64 -4.56
N ASN A 259 5.00 9.41 -5.50
CA ASN A 259 5.02 9.12 -6.93
C ASN A 259 6.45 8.82 -7.43
N PRO A 260 6.63 7.88 -8.37
CA PRO A 260 7.94 7.56 -8.96
C PRO A 260 8.72 8.75 -9.50
N GLY A 261 8.03 9.82 -9.91
CA GLY A 261 8.67 11.06 -10.35
C GLY A 261 9.65 11.67 -9.34
N ALA A 262 9.48 11.40 -8.03
CA ALA A 262 10.44 11.83 -7.02
C ALA A 262 11.78 11.08 -7.15
N PHE A 263 11.76 9.79 -7.47
CA PHE A 263 12.98 9.03 -7.79
C PHE A 263 13.63 9.56 -9.05
N GLU A 264 12.86 9.80 -10.11
CA GLU A 264 13.39 10.33 -11.36
C GLU A 264 14.05 11.71 -11.18
N ALA A 265 13.41 12.58 -10.40
CA ALA A 265 13.97 13.88 -10.07
C ALA A 265 15.27 13.76 -9.25
N ALA A 266 15.32 12.84 -8.30
CA ALA A 266 16.53 12.57 -7.52
C ALA A 266 17.68 12.06 -8.42
N VAL A 267 17.40 11.13 -9.34
CA VAL A 267 18.40 10.63 -10.31
C VAL A 267 18.90 11.74 -11.21
N ALA A 268 18.00 12.55 -11.78
CA ALA A 268 18.38 13.67 -12.65
C ALA A 268 19.31 14.65 -11.93
N ASN A 269 19.02 14.95 -10.66
CA ASN A 269 19.79 15.89 -9.85
C ASN A 269 21.13 15.33 -9.38
N THR A 270 21.26 14.04 -9.13
CA THR A 270 22.46 13.43 -8.53
C THR A 270 23.37 12.75 -9.55
N ALA A 271 22.79 12.12 -10.58
CA ALA A 271 23.51 11.34 -11.59
C ALA A 271 23.41 11.91 -13.01
N GLY A 272 22.55 12.91 -13.21
CA GLY A 272 22.35 13.58 -14.49
C GLY A 272 21.26 12.96 -15.38
N VAL A 273 20.86 13.72 -16.38
CA VAL A 273 19.76 13.35 -17.30
C VAL A 273 20.11 12.13 -18.16
N GLU A 274 21.37 11.96 -18.53
CA GLU A 274 21.81 10.78 -19.29
C GLU A 274 21.62 9.49 -18.51
N ALA A 275 21.99 9.48 -17.23
CA ALA A 275 21.79 8.33 -16.35
C ALA A 275 20.30 8.03 -16.14
N LEU A 276 19.47 9.09 -16.02
CA LEU A 276 18.02 8.93 -15.95
C LEU A 276 17.44 8.27 -17.20
N ASN A 277 17.86 8.72 -18.39
CA ASN A 277 17.37 8.15 -19.65
C ASN A 277 17.80 6.69 -19.81
N ALA A 278 19.06 6.39 -19.51
CA ALA A 278 19.56 5.02 -19.56
C ALA A 278 18.85 4.10 -18.56
N TRP A 279 18.47 4.61 -17.37
CA TRP A 279 17.65 3.87 -16.43
C TRP A 279 16.23 3.63 -16.99
N ARG A 280 15.59 4.65 -17.56
CA ARG A 280 14.24 4.52 -18.13
C ARG A 280 14.18 3.46 -19.21
N ASP A 281 15.17 3.41 -20.09
CA ASP A 281 15.23 2.42 -21.16
C ASP A 281 15.27 0.99 -20.57
N ARG A 282 16.19 0.73 -19.63
CA ARG A 282 16.28 -0.57 -18.98
C ARG A 282 15.03 -0.93 -18.17
N ALA A 283 14.45 0.03 -17.45
CA ALA A 283 13.23 -0.18 -16.69
C ALA A 283 12.05 -0.54 -17.60
N ASN A 284 11.92 0.13 -18.75
CA ASN A 284 10.88 -0.16 -19.74
C ASN A 284 11.06 -1.54 -20.37
N GLU A 285 12.29 -1.94 -20.68
CA GLU A 285 12.59 -3.30 -21.18
C GLU A 285 12.17 -4.37 -20.17
N ARG A 286 12.47 -4.18 -18.87
CA ARG A 286 12.06 -5.09 -17.80
C ARG A 286 10.54 -5.15 -17.63
N LEU A 287 9.86 -4.01 -17.67
CA LEU A 287 8.40 -3.96 -17.63
C LEU A 287 7.78 -4.71 -18.81
N ALA A 288 8.29 -4.48 -20.01
CA ALA A 288 7.81 -5.18 -21.21
C ALA A 288 8.08 -6.70 -21.14
N ALA A 289 9.24 -7.11 -20.63
CA ALA A 289 9.55 -8.53 -20.42
C ALA A 289 8.62 -9.17 -19.38
N GLY A 290 8.39 -8.48 -18.26
CA GLY A 290 7.44 -8.93 -17.23
C GLY A 290 6.01 -9.07 -17.75
N GLN A 291 5.56 -8.09 -18.54
CA GLN A 291 4.25 -8.13 -19.18
C GLN A 291 4.11 -9.32 -20.13
N ARG A 292 5.09 -9.54 -20.99
CA ARG A 292 5.09 -10.71 -21.89
C ARG A 292 5.03 -12.03 -21.12
N ARG A 293 5.83 -12.15 -20.03
CA ARG A 293 5.81 -13.37 -19.20
C ARG A 293 4.43 -13.59 -18.56
N LEU A 294 3.80 -12.53 -18.08
CA LEU A 294 2.45 -12.62 -17.53
C LEU A 294 1.45 -13.07 -18.59
N GLU A 295 1.47 -12.47 -19.77
CA GLU A 295 0.60 -12.82 -20.89
C GLU A 295 0.79 -14.27 -21.33
N GLU A 296 2.03 -14.73 -21.50
CA GLU A 296 2.35 -16.12 -21.83
C GLU A 296 1.86 -17.08 -20.75
N GLY A 297 1.99 -16.72 -19.47
CA GLY A 297 1.47 -17.51 -18.35
C GLY A 297 -0.06 -17.57 -18.35
N MET A 298 -0.73 -16.43 -18.56
CA MET A 298 -2.20 -16.37 -18.64
C MET A 298 -2.75 -17.17 -19.85
N MET A 299 -1.98 -17.23 -20.93
CA MET A 299 -2.32 -18.03 -22.12
C MET A 299 -1.94 -19.51 -21.98
N GLY A 300 -1.37 -19.92 -20.84
CA GLY A 300 -0.92 -21.30 -20.60
C GLY A 300 0.32 -21.72 -21.43
N ARG A 301 1.07 -20.77 -21.99
CA ARG A 301 2.25 -21.03 -22.81
C ARG A 301 3.55 -21.05 -22.02
N ALA A 302 3.55 -20.46 -20.83
CA ALA A 302 4.68 -20.49 -19.90
C ALA A 302 4.17 -20.71 -18.47
N ALA A 303 4.98 -21.34 -17.63
CA ALA A 303 4.70 -21.43 -16.23
C ALA A 303 4.95 -20.06 -15.54
N LEU A 304 3.95 -19.52 -14.83
CA LEU A 304 4.14 -18.35 -13.97
C LEU A 304 4.91 -18.71 -12.69
N TYR A 305 4.75 -19.95 -12.25
CA TYR A 305 5.41 -20.51 -11.10
C TYR A 305 6.16 -21.78 -11.51
N GLU A 306 7.42 -21.86 -11.14
CA GLU A 306 8.23 -23.04 -11.30
C GLU A 306 8.48 -23.63 -9.90
N PRO A 307 8.15 -24.92 -9.68
CA PRO A 307 8.43 -25.56 -8.40
C PRO A 307 9.94 -25.56 -8.13
N ILE A 308 10.31 -25.48 -6.85
CA ILE A 308 11.70 -25.59 -6.42
C ILE A 308 12.28 -26.90 -6.95
N ASP A 309 13.28 -26.80 -7.78
CA ASP A 309 14.07 -27.94 -8.25
C ASP A 309 15.31 -28.04 -7.34
N ASN A 310 15.46 -29.17 -6.64
CA ASN A 310 16.59 -29.40 -5.75
C ASN A 310 17.96 -29.31 -6.48
N ARG A 311 17.99 -29.39 -7.82
CA ARG A 311 19.19 -29.19 -8.63
C ARG A 311 19.71 -27.76 -8.61
N ARG A 312 18.94 -26.79 -8.11
CA ARG A 312 19.30 -25.37 -7.99
C ARG A 312 19.95 -25.01 -6.65
N PHE A 313 20.20 -25.97 -5.81
CA PHE A 313 21.06 -25.80 -4.65
C PHE A 313 22.50 -26.11 -5.02
N HIS A 314 23.44 -25.56 -4.28
CA HIS A 314 24.83 -26.05 -4.35
C HIS A 314 24.87 -27.56 -4.12
N GLU A 315 25.91 -28.23 -4.61
CA GLU A 315 26.07 -29.68 -4.47
C GLU A 315 26.01 -30.17 -3.00
N ASP A 316 26.36 -29.29 -2.05
CA ASP A 316 26.25 -29.51 -0.62
C ASP A 316 24.84 -29.32 -0.04
N GLY A 317 23.85 -29.01 -0.87
CA GLY A 317 22.44 -28.82 -0.48
C GLY A 317 22.12 -27.46 0.15
N ARG A 318 23.09 -26.54 0.28
CA ARG A 318 22.82 -25.18 0.76
C ARG A 318 22.23 -24.30 -0.34
N GLY A 319 21.35 -23.39 0.04
CA GLY A 319 20.88 -22.33 -0.86
C GLY A 319 21.97 -21.27 -1.12
N TYR A 320 21.81 -20.51 -2.18
CA TYR A 320 22.68 -19.39 -2.47
C TYR A 320 22.54 -18.29 -1.39
N ASN A 321 23.66 -17.71 -0.96
CA ASN A 321 23.63 -16.59 -0.04
C ASN A 321 23.45 -15.24 -0.78
N ALA A 322 23.13 -14.19 -0.03
CA ALA A 322 22.83 -12.87 -0.61
C ALA A 322 23.99 -12.30 -1.45
N HIS A 323 25.24 -12.60 -1.13
CA HIS A 323 26.40 -12.12 -1.87
C HIS A 323 26.58 -12.85 -3.21
N GLU A 324 26.32 -14.15 -3.23
CA GLU A 324 26.30 -14.94 -4.48
C GLU A 324 25.18 -14.47 -5.41
N VAL A 325 24.02 -14.15 -4.83
CA VAL A 325 22.89 -13.55 -5.52
C VAL A 325 23.26 -12.20 -6.12
N GLU A 326 23.85 -11.31 -5.34
CA GLU A 326 24.29 -10.00 -5.78
C GLU A 326 25.34 -10.10 -6.90
N LYS A 327 26.32 -10.98 -6.75
CA LYS A 327 27.37 -11.21 -7.73
C LYS A 327 26.79 -11.70 -9.06
N ALA A 328 25.86 -12.64 -9.04
CA ALA A 328 25.22 -13.13 -10.24
C ALA A 328 24.41 -12.04 -10.96
N MET A 329 23.66 -11.22 -10.22
CA MET A 329 22.90 -10.08 -10.78
C MET A 329 23.81 -9.00 -11.38
N LEU A 330 25.01 -8.78 -10.82
CA LEU A 330 25.95 -7.79 -11.32
C LEU A 330 26.73 -8.27 -12.56
N LEU A 331 26.98 -9.57 -12.68
CA LEU A 331 27.73 -10.16 -13.78
C LEU A 331 26.87 -10.41 -15.01
N ASP A 332 25.58 -10.67 -14.83
CA ASP A 332 24.64 -10.87 -15.92
C ASP A 332 23.44 -9.91 -15.79
N PRO A 333 23.39 -8.84 -16.61
CA PRO A 333 22.24 -7.92 -16.60
C PRO A 333 20.92 -8.57 -17.03
N ASN A 334 20.96 -9.78 -17.59
CA ASN A 334 19.77 -10.58 -17.91
C ASN A 334 19.47 -11.65 -16.84
N ALA A 335 20.32 -11.77 -15.82
CA ALA A 335 20.08 -12.71 -14.73
C ALA A 335 18.68 -12.49 -14.14
N ARG A 336 17.91 -13.54 -14.09
CA ARG A 336 16.55 -13.53 -13.55
C ARG A 336 16.57 -14.21 -12.20
N LEU A 337 15.98 -13.57 -11.20
CA LEU A 337 15.52 -14.31 -10.04
C LEU A 337 14.37 -15.21 -10.52
N SER A 338 14.54 -16.51 -10.40
CA SER A 338 13.42 -17.43 -10.58
C SER A 338 12.36 -17.14 -9.49
N ALA A 339 11.13 -17.56 -9.71
CA ALA A 339 10.06 -17.44 -8.71
C ALA A 339 10.39 -18.15 -7.38
N SER A 340 11.35 -19.07 -7.38
CA SER A 340 11.88 -19.76 -6.21
C SER A 340 13.04 -19.03 -5.51
N GLY A 341 13.43 -17.83 -5.99
CA GLY A 341 14.56 -17.05 -5.42
C GLY A 341 15.94 -17.54 -5.83
N TYR A 342 16.04 -18.40 -6.86
CA TYR A 342 17.31 -18.89 -7.40
C TYR A 342 17.65 -18.19 -8.71
N PHE A 343 18.96 -18.07 -9.02
CA PHE A 343 19.42 -17.53 -10.29
C PHE A 343 19.41 -18.62 -11.37
N GLU A 344 18.91 -18.25 -12.52
CA GLU A 344 19.21 -18.96 -13.76
C GLU A 344 20.43 -18.30 -14.38
N ALA A 345 21.49 -19.11 -14.60
CA ALA A 345 22.65 -18.71 -15.36
C ALA A 345 22.32 -18.63 -16.85
#